data_e9c2061dd9e8e59d6d34e1cc59796710
#
_entry.id   e9c2061dd9e8e59d6d34e1cc59796710
#
_cell.length_a   1.000
_cell.length_b   1.000
_cell.length_c   1.000
_cell.angle_alpha   90.00
_cell.angle_beta   90.00
_cell.angle_gamma   90.00
#
_symmetry.space_group_name_H-M   'P 1'
#
loop_
_entity.id
_entity.type
_entity.pdbx_description
1 polymer ?
#
loop_
_entity_poly.entity_id
_entity_poly.type
_entity_poly.pdbx_seq_one_letter_code
_entity_poly.pdbx_strand_id
1 'polypeptide(L)'
;MIRVLKFGGTALKTNDSIKLVTNVITNNLDHKLLVIVSAMGRYPDAYATDTLNALALNANYDEHCRLLSCGEIISSIVLSSNLKSQGINAISLSSMQLNLKVKHNRLVGLDTKVINKYFETYDVIIVPGFQGIDKFKNIRILEKGDSDYTAVYLARRLNLDEVYIYSDVCGIFTGDPKYINEARLIKHIGYRQALDLAKHKARIICYKALMEGYKKDGFKIKLRSFKDDRIGTLINHDDTNIRTMSIDFNYWLIRFEETIAKSDYSFLHDCFDDDYLIFEEDLAKLETDYTKI
;
A
#
# COMPACT_ATOMS: atom_id res chain seq x y z
N MET A 1 5.75 -24.06 -4.62
CA MET A 1 5.07 -22.93 -5.28
C MET A 1 5.53 -21.64 -4.58
N ILE A 2 5.65 -20.52 -5.28
CA ILE A 2 6.04 -19.23 -4.67
C ILE A 2 4.77 -18.46 -4.28
N ARG A 3 4.81 -17.79 -3.13
CA ARG A 3 3.78 -16.85 -2.68
C ARG A 3 4.40 -15.49 -2.36
N VAL A 4 3.75 -14.40 -2.75
CA VAL A 4 4.20 -13.04 -2.46
C VAL A 4 3.36 -12.46 -1.35
N LEU A 5 4.04 -12.01 -0.27
CA LEU A 5 3.44 -11.34 0.87
C LEU A 5 4.01 -9.93 0.99
N LYS A 6 3.20 -8.94 1.32
CA LYS A 6 3.69 -7.58 1.61
C LYS A 6 3.23 -7.14 3.00
N PHE A 7 4.14 -6.57 3.78
CA PHE A 7 3.83 -6.01 5.09
C PHE A 7 4.09 -4.49 5.13
N GLY A 8 3.10 -3.74 5.62
CA GLY A 8 3.19 -2.30 5.81
C GLY A 8 4.04 -1.92 7.03
N GLY A 9 4.41 -0.63 7.16
CA GLY A 9 5.29 -0.16 8.22
C GLY A 9 4.76 -0.40 9.64
N THR A 10 3.46 -0.31 9.86
CA THR A 10 2.82 -0.61 11.17
C THR A 10 3.00 -2.06 11.59
N ALA A 11 3.09 -2.98 10.63
CA ALA A 11 3.32 -4.40 10.90
C ALA A 11 4.74 -4.70 11.42
N LEU A 12 5.68 -3.80 11.19
CA LEU A 12 7.10 -3.97 11.53
C LEU A 12 7.56 -2.99 12.63
N LYS A 13 6.63 -2.22 13.22
CA LYS A 13 6.94 -1.14 14.16
C LYS A 13 7.46 -1.63 15.52
N THR A 14 6.89 -2.70 16.06
CA THR A 14 7.17 -3.21 17.41
C THR A 14 7.51 -4.69 17.39
N ASN A 15 8.20 -5.16 18.44
CA ASN A 15 8.46 -6.60 18.59
C ASN A 15 7.18 -7.43 18.55
N ASP A 16 6.08 -6.95 19.14
CA ASP A 16 4.81 -7.70 19.14
C ASP A 16 4.18 -7.74 17.74
N SER A 17 4.23 -6.65 16.99
CA SER A 17 3.76 -6.69 15.60
C SER A 17 4.66 -7.58 14.72
N ILE A 18 5.98 -7.58 14.94
CA ILE A 18 6.90 -8.48 14.23
C ILE A 18 6.59 -9.95 14.56
N LYS A 19 6.24 -10.30 15.82
CA LYS A 19 5.79 -11.66 16.16
C LYS A 19 4.53 -12.06 15.37
N LEU A 20 3.55 -11.17 15.23
CA LEU A 20 2.36 -11.42 14.42
C LEU A 20 2.71 -11.65 12.94
N VAL A 21 3.59 -10.82 12.39
CA VAL A 21 4.13 -11.00 11.02
C VAL A 21 4.83 -12.36 10.89
N THR A 22 5.65 -12.73 11.87
CA THR A 22 6.33 -14.02 11.88
C THR A 22 5.34 -15.19 11.88
N ASN A 23 4.25 -15.10 12.66
CA ASN A 23 3.19 -16.12 12.65
C ASN A 23 2.53 -16.23 11.28
N VAL A 24 2.24 -15.10 10.62
CA VAL A 24 1.72 -15.11 9.24
C VAL A 24 2.70 -15.80 8.30
N ILE A 25 3.98 -15.48 8.38
CA ILE A 25 5.03 -16.09 7.55
C ILE A 25 5.10 -17.61 7.83
N THR A 26 5.15 -18.01 9.09
CA THR A 26 5.22 -19.43 9.50
C THR A 26 4.03 -20.22 8.99
N ASN A 27 2.82 -19.68 9.06
CA ASN A 27 1.60 -20.32 8.56
C ASN A 27 1.57 -20.46 7.01
N ASN A 28 2.51 -19.86 6.31
CA ASN A 28 2.61 -19.91 4.86
C ASN A 28 3.89 -20.62 4.35
N LEU A 29 4.65 -21.29 5.23
CA LEU A 29 5.91 -21.99 4.87
C LEU A 29 5.70 -23.28 4.06
N ASP A 30 4.46 -23.66 3.78
CA ASP A 30 4.12 -24.65 2.74
C ASP A 30 4.48 -24.13 1.31
N HIS A 31 4.83 -22.85 1.21
CA HIS A 31 5.29 -22.17 0.00
C HIS A 31 6.68 -21.56 0.21
N LYS A 32 7.41 -21.34 -0.89
CA LYS A 32 8.55 -20.41 -0.89
C LYS A 32 8.01 -18.97 -0.85
N LEU A 33 8.48 -18.15 0.08
CA LEU A 33 7.90 -16.84 0.35
C LEU A 33 8.79 -15.71 -0.14
N LEU A 34 8.24 -14.85 -1.02
CA LEU A 34 8.83 -13.56 -1.36
C LEU A 34 8.10 -12.48 -0.56
N VAL A 35 8.79 -11.91 0.43
CA VAL A 35 8.21 -10.97 1.38
C VAL A 35 8.69 -9.56 1.07
N ILE A 36 7.77 -8.65 0.77
CA ILE A 36 8.06 -7.23 0.54
C ILE A 36 7.71 -6.43 1.79
N VAL A 37 8.63 -5.55 2.21
CA VAL A 37 8.47 -4.75 3.41
C VAL A 37 8.51 -3.26 3.11
N SER A 38 7.74 -2.49 3.89
CA SER A 38 7.85 -1.02 3.98
C SER A 38 8.81 -0.62 5.11
N ALA A 39 9.20 0.65 5.15
CA ALA A 39 9.90 1.24 6.27
C ALA A 39 9.15 1.03 7.59
N MET A 40 9.88 0.84 8.70
CA MET A 40 9.30 0.55 10.02
C MET A 40 8.56 1.76 10.59
N GLY A 41 7.30 1.55 10.99
CA GLY A 41 6.50 2.56 11.67
C GLY A 41 5.92 3.64 10.75
N ARG A 42 5.58 4.77 11.37
CA ARG A 42 5.10 6.02 10.75
C ARG A 42 5.69 7.19 11.53
N TYR A 43 5.74 8.38 10.92
CA TYR A 43 6.17 9.58 11.64
C TYR A 43 5.48 9.68 13.02
N PRO A 44 6.24 9.94 14.10
CA PRO A 44 7.67 10.27 14.18
C PRO A 44 8.62 9.08 14.49
N ASP A 45 8.23 7.84 14.19
CA ASP A 45 9.10 6.67 14.43
C ASP A 45 10.42 6.80 13.65
N ALA A 46 11.55 6.43 14.28
CA ALA A 46 12.89 6.75 13.81
C ALA A 46 13.22 6.33 12.37
N TYR A 47 12.70 5.19 11.93
CA TYR A 47 13.00 4.62 10.60
C TYR A 47 11.87 4.79 9.59
N ALA A 48 10.82 5.55 9.95
CA ALA A 48 9.72 5.83 9.04
C ALA A 48 10.19 6.75 7.90
N THR A 49 9.69 6.53 6.70
CA THR A 49 10.05 7.29 5.49
C THR A 49 9.95 8.80 5.70
N ASP A 50 8.89 9.28 6.38
CA ASP A 50 8.71 10.71 6.64
C ASP A 50 9.73 11.26 7.65
N THR A 51 10.13 10.47 8.64
CA THR A 51 11.15 10.84 9.61
C THR A 51 12.52 10.93 8.94
N LEU A 52 12.85 9.95 8.09
CA LEU A 52 14.08 9.99 7.29
C LEU A 52 14.06 11.18 6.32
N ASN A 53 12.91 11.47 5.70
CA ASN A 53 12.76 12.63 4.82
C ASN A 53 13.05 13.95 5.55
N ALA A 54 12.64 14.10 6.79
CA ALA A 54 12.89 15.29 7.59
C ALA A 54 14.37 15.52 7.91
N LEU A 55 15.23 14.48 7.80
CA LEU A 55 16.68 14.60 7.98
C LEU A 55 17.41 15.08 6.71
N ALA A 56 16.76 15.05 5.56
CA ALA A 56 17.39 15.27 4.26
C ALA A 56 17.30 16.71 3.75
N LEU A 57 17.36 17.72 4.64
CA LEU A 57 17.08 19.13 4.33
C LEU A 57 17.91 19.71 3.15
N ASN A 58 19.14 19.26 2.98
CA ASN A 58 20.05 19.76 1.95
C ASN A 58 20.69 18.63 1.10
N ALA A 59 20.12 17.43 1.15
CA ALA A 59 20.63 16.31 0.36
C ALA A 59 20.32 16.53 -1.14
N ASN A 60 21.26 16.21 -2.02
CA ASN A 60 20.97 16.10 -3.43
C ASN A 60 20.05 14.89 -3.72
N TYR A 61 19.53 14.80 -4.94
CA TYR A 61 18.55 13.76 -5.30
C TYR A 61 19.08 12.33 -5.05
N ASP A 62 20.35 12.06 -5.35
CA ASP A 62 20.92 10.72 -5.17
C ASP A 62 21.10 10.38 -3.68
N GLU A 63 21.53 11.32 -2.88
CA GLU A 63 21.64 11.19 -1.43
C GLU A 63 20.28 11.01 -0.78
N HIS A 64 19.30 11.79 -1.21
CA HIS A 64 17.91 11.69 -0.75
C HIS A 64 17.31 10.32 -1.04
N CYS A 65 17.46 9.79 -2.26
CA CYS A 65 17.03 8.44 -2.60
C CYS A 65 17.69 7.38 -1.71
N ARG A 66 18.99 7.51 -1.47
CA ARG A 66 19.73 6.59 -0.60
C ARG A 66 19.24 6.66 0.84
N LEU A 67 19.05 7.86 1.39
CA LEU A 67 18.58 8.03 2.76
C LEU A 67 17.19 7.43 2.96
N LEU A 68 16.23 7.75 2.08
CA LEU A 68 14.88 7.22 2.21
C LEU A 68 14.83 5.70 2.04
N SER A 69 15.68 5.14 1.17
CA SER A 69 15.74 3.68 0.98
C SER A 69 16.21 2.92 2.22
N CYS A 70 16.92 3.56 3.15
CA CYS A 70 17.38 2.93 4.39
C CYS A 70 16.24 2.39 5.24
N GLY A 71 15.07 3.03 5.23
CA GLY A 71 13.92 2.57 6.03
C GLY A 71 13.50 1.14 5.69
N GLU A 72 13.31 0.85 4.41
CA GLU A 72 12.95 -0.49 3.94
C GLU A 72 14.11 -1.49 4.04
N ILE A 73 15.36 -1.04 3.85
CA ILE A 73 16.54 -1.89 4.01
C ILE A 73 16.64 -2.35 5.46
N ILE A 74 16.53 -1.44 6.43
CA ILE A 74 16.52 -1.78 7.86
C ILE A 74 15.40 -2.77 8.16
N SER A 75 14.17 -2.50 7.72
CA SER A 75 13.03 -3.39 7.91
C SER A 75 13.29 -4.80 7.40
N SER A 76 13.87 -4.92 6.21
CA SER A 76 14.11 -6.21 5.57
C SER A 76 15.16 -7.04 6.34
N ILE A 77 16.20 -6.39 6.85
CA ILE A 77 17.27 -7.05 7.61
C ILE A 77 16.77 -7.44 9.00
N VAL A 78 16.02 -6.56 9.68
CA VAL A 78 15.44 -6.82 11.01
C VAL A 78 14.49 -8.00 10.94
N LEU A 79 13.58 -8.04 9.95
CA LEU A 79 12.66 -9.18 9.77
C LEU A 79 13.43 -10.46 9.46
N SER A 80 14.43 -10.42 8.57
CA SER A 80 15.27 -11.58 8.25
C SER A 80 15.99 -12.13 9.47
N SER A 81 16.56 -11.26 10.29
CA SER A 81 17.23 -11.64 11.53
C SER A 81 16.27 -12.28 12.53
N ASN A 82 15.07 -11.71 12.68
CA ASN A 82 14.03 -12.26 13.55
C ASN A 82 13.58 -13.66 13.11
N LEU A 83 13.33 -13.86 11.81
CA LEU A 83 12.97 -15.17 11.27
C LEU A 83 14.08 -16.22 11.51
N LYS A 84 15.34 -15.86 11.29
CA LYS A 84 16.50 -16.74 11.54
C LYS A 84 16.59 -17.14 13.01
N SER A 85 16.34 -16.22 13.94
CA SER A 85 16.37 -16.54 15.39
C SER A 85 15.30 -17.56 15.80
N GLN A 86 14.28 -17.74 14.96
CA GLN A 86 13.23 -18.76 15.13
C GLN A 86 13.44 -20.00 14.26
N GLY A 87 14.64 -20.19 13.70
CA GLY A 87 14.99 -21.34 12.88
C GLY A 87 14.45 -21.32 11.44
N ILE A 88 13.84 -20.20 11.00
CA ILE A 88 13.33 -20.07 9.64
C ILE A 88 14.48 -19.68 8.70
N ASN A 89 14.66 -20.44 7.62
CA ASN A 89 15.72 -20.21 6.65
C ASN A 89 15.37 -19.02 5.72
N ALA A 90 15.76 -17.82 6.15
CA ALA A 90 15.40 -16.56 5.52
C ALA A 90 16.62 -15.75 5.08
N ILE A 91 16.46 -14.90 4.05
CA ILE A 91 17.47 -13.93 3.61
C ILE A 91 16.82 -12.61 3.23
N SER A 92 17.52 -11.48 3.53
CA SER A 92 17.18 -10.17 2.97
C SER A 92 18.04 -9.92 1.73
N LEU A 93 17.40 -9.53 0.61
CA LEU A 93 18.06 -9.18 -0.65
C LEU A 93 17.77 -7.74 -1.01
N SER A 94 18.82 -7.00 -1.37
CA SER A 94 18.69 -5.62 -1.86
C SER A 94 18.12 -5.56 -3.28
N SER A 95 17.58 -4.40 -3.64
CA SER A 95 17.11 -4.12 -5.02
C SER A 95 18.23 -4.29 -6.05
N MET A 96 19.50 -4.03 -5.67
CA MET A 96 20.66 -4.22 -6.53
C MET A 96 20.93 -5.70 -6.79
N GLN A 97 20.88 -6.57 -5.77
CA GLN A 97 21.06 -8.02 -5.92
C GLN A 97 19.98 -8.63 -6.82
N LEU A 98 18.76 -8.10 -6.77
CA LEU A 98 17.66 -8.55 -7.62
C LEU A 98 17.65 -7.91 -9.01
N ASN A 99 18.57 -6.98 -9.28
CA ASN A 99 18.56 -6.17 -10.50
C ASN A 99 17.19 -5.53 -10.76
N LEU A 100 16.54 -5.04 -9.69
CA LEU A 100 15.21 -4.45 -9.74
C LEU A 100 15.32 -3.03 -10.31
N LYS A 101 14.97 -2.87 -11.58
CA LYS A 101 15.19 -1.63 -12.34
C LYS A 101 14.03 -0.65 -12.21
N VAL A 102 14.39 0.62 -12.01
CA VAL A 102 13.47 1.76 -11.97
C VAL A 102 13.76 2.72 -13.12
N LYS A 103 12.71 3.21 -13.79
CA LYS A 103 12.74 4.29 -14.75
C LYS A 103 11.45 5.11 -14.62
N HIS A 104 11.58 6.45 -14.54
CA HIS A 104 10.44 7.37 -14.41
C HIS A 104 9.44 6.92 -13.32
N ASN A 105 9.93 6.69 -12.10
CA ASN A 105 9.15 6.23 -10.94
C ASN A 105 8.33 4.95 -11.16
N ARG A 106 8.78 4.08 -12.08
CA ARG A 106 8.15 2.78 -12.36
C ARG A 106 9.18 1.68 -12.38
N LEU A 107 8.79 0.50 -11.90
CA LEU A 107 9.57 -0.72 -12.05
C LEU A 107 9.51 -1.18 -13.51
N VAL A 108 10.67 -1.42 -14.12
CA VAL A 108 10.77 -1.76 -15.55
C VAL A 108 11.56 -3.04 -15.81
N GLY A 109 12.17 -3.64 -14.78
CA GLY A 109 12.96 -4.86 -14.94
C GLY A 109 13.21 -5.57 -13.62
N LEU A 110 13.33 -6.89 -13.69
CA LEU A 110 13.65 -7.80 -12.60
C LEU A 110 14.36 -9.01 -13.17
N ASP A 111 15.41 -9.48 -12.51
CA ASP A 111 16.02 -10.75 -12.82
C ASP A 111 15.38 -11.88 -12.00
N THR A 112 14.38 -12.53 -12.57
CA THR A 112 13.66 -13.63 -11.92
C THR A 112 14.53 -14.86 -11.69
N LYS A 113 15.61 -15.04 -12.47
CA LYS A 113 16.55 -16.17 -12.29
C LYS A 113 17.29 -16.06 -10.97
N VAL A 114 17.61 -14.82 -10.55
CA VAL A 114 18.25 -14.57 -9.24
C VAL A 114 17.33 -15.00 -8.11
N ILE A 115 16.04 -14.63 -8.16
CA ILE A 115 15.06 -15.04 -7.14
C ILE A 115 14.97 -16.57 -7.06
N ASN A 116 14.82 -17.22 -8.21
CA ASN A 116 14.71 -18.68 -8.26
C ASN A 116 15.96 -19.37 -7.69
N LYS A 117 17.17 -18.87 -8.01
CA LYS A 117 18.42 -19.38 -7.45
C LYS A 117 18.48 -19.24 -5.92
N TYR A 118 18.04 -18.12 -5.37
CA TYR A 118 18.02 -17.97 -3.90
C TYR A 118 16.98 -18.89 -3.26
N PHE A 119 15.87 -19.19 -3.93
CA PHE A 119 14.87 -20.15 -3.44
C PHE A 119 15.35 -21.62 -3.44
N GLU A 120 16.45 -21.95 -4.11
CA GLU A 120 17.09 -23.26 -3.97
C GLU A 120 17.65 -23.46 -2.55
N THR A 121 18.09 -22.36 -1.92
CA THR A 121 18.72 -22.40 -0.59
C THR A 121 17.79 -21.90 0.52
N TYR A 122 16.99 -20.87 0.27
CA TYR A 122 16.18 -20.18 1.29
C TYR A 122 14.69 -20.48 1.11
N ASP A 123 13.96 -20.47 2.23
CA ASP A 123 12.50 -20.62 2.23
C ASP A 123 11.80 -19.25 2.14
N VAL A 124 12.44 -18.22 2.71
CA VAL A 124 11.91 -16.86 2.75
C VAL A 124 12.95 -15.87 2.22
N ILE A 125 12.58 -15.13 1.20
CA ILE A 125 13.35 -13.98 0.67
C ILE A 125 12.62 -12.71 1.05
N ILE A 126 13.29 -11.80 1.78
CA ILE A 126 12.74 -10.49 2.16
C ILE A 126 13.34 -9.42 1.26
N VAL A 127 12.50 -8.57 0.69
CA VAL A 127 12.89 -7.52 -0.26
C VAL A 127 12.39 -6.16 0.24
N PRO A 128 13.26 -5.13 0.31
CA PRO A 128 12.83 -3.78 0.55
C PRO A 128 11.95 -3.29 -0.61
N GLY A 129 10.72 -2.88 -0.31
CA GLY A 129 9.82 -2.25 -1.27
C GLY A 129 10.22 -0.81 -1.59
N PHE A 130 9.39 -0.06 -2.33
CA PHE A 130 9.54 1.38 -2.57
C PHE A 130 10.78 1.81 -3.36
N GLN A 131 11.68 0.93 -3.70
CA GLN A 131 12.97 1.25 -4.30
C GLN A 131 13.40 0.28 -5.41
N GLY A 132 14.35 0.73 -6.22
CA GLY A 132 15.06 -0.05 -7.20
C GLY A 132 16.35 0.64 -7.63
N ILE A 133 16.91 0.28 -8.78
CA ILE A 133 18.14 0.87 -9.32
C ILE A 133 17.92 1.44 -10.73
N ASP A 134 18.59 2.53 -11.04
CA ASP A 134 18.63 3.05 -12.39
C ASP A 134 19.66 2.31 -13.28
N LYS A 135 19.82 2.79 -14.52
CA LYS A 135 20.79 2.22 -15.47
C LYS A 135 22.26 2.36 -15.01
N PHE A 136 22.56 3.29 -14.11
CA PHE A 136 23.89 3.50 -13.53
C PHE A 136 24.08 2.78 -12.20
N LYS A 137 23.08 1.97 -11.77
CA LYS A 137 23.01 1.27 -10.49
C LYS A 137 22.85 2.19 -9.27
N ASN A 138 22.47 3.45 -9.45
CA ASN A 138 22.10 4.31 -8.34
C ASN A 138 20.74 3.89 -7.80
N ILE A 139 20.57 3.97 -6.48
CA ILE A 139 19.28 3.73 -5.83
C ILE A 139 18.29 4.80 -6.29
N ARG A 140 17.09 4.37 -6.65
CA ARG A 140 15.95 5.22 -6.98
C ARG A 140 14.74 4.78 -6.15
N ILE A 141 14.11 5.75 -5.55
CA ILE A 141 12.84 5.53 -4.84
C ILE A 141 11.67 5.67 -5.80
N LEU A 142 10.59 5.01 -5.46
CA LEU A 142 9.28 5.16 -6.06
C LEU A 142 8.47 6.25 -5.32
N GLU A 143 7.17 6.32 -5.53
CA GLU A 143 6.31 7.21 -4.74
C GLU A 143 5.95 6.57 -3.40
N LYS A 144 5.67 7.42 -2.41
CA LYS A 144 5.26 6.95 -1.07
C LYS A 144 4.03 6.04 -1.18
N GLY A 145 4.11 4.86 -0.56
CA GLY A 145 3.07 3.81 -0.65
C GLY A 145 3.32 2.77 -1.75
N ASP A 146 4.29 2.97 -2.64
CA ASP A 146 4.58 2.06 -3.75
C ASP A 146 5.26 0.73 -3.33
N SER A 147 5.36 0.43 -2.03
CA SER A 147 5.73 -0.94 -1.59
C SER A 147 4.66 -1.97 -2.00
N ASP A 148 3.38 -1.56 -2.07
CA ASP A 148 2.29 -2.39 -2.60
C ASP A 148 2.48 -2.63 -4.10
N TYR A 149 2.82 -1.58 -4.84
CA TYR A 149 3.17 -1.69 -6.26
C TYR A 149 4.37 -2.61 -6.49
N THR A 150 5.39 -2.53 -5.63
CA THR A 150 6.55 -3.44 -5.69
C THR A 150 6.10 -4.89 -5.55
N ALA A 151 5.22 -5.21 -4.61
CA ALA A 151 4.73 -6.56 -4.38
C ALA A 151 3.93 -7.10 -5.57
N VAL A 152 3.00 -6.31 -6.09
CA VAL A 152 2.18 -6.68 -7.26
C VAL A 152 3.07 -6.87 -8.50
N TYR A 153 4.02 -5.95 -8.73
CA TYR A 153 4.95 -6.04 -9.84
C TYR A 153 5.80 -7.33 -9.78
N LEU A 154 6.37 -7.65 -8.61
CA LEU A 154 7.18 -8.86 -8.43
C LEU A 154 6.34 -10.13 -8.62
N ALA A 155 5.12 -10.19 -8.07
CA ALA A 155 4.21 -11.32 -8.27
C ALA A 155 3.92 -11.54 -9.76
N ARG A 156 3.61 -10.48 -10.50
CA ARG A 156 3.36 -10.57 -11.94
C ARG A 156 4.60 -10.99 -12.74
N ARG A 157 5.78 -10.45 -12.41
CA ARG A 157 7.05 -10.82 -13.09
C ARG A 157 7.43 -12.28 -12.83
N LEU A 158 7.03 -12.84 -11.71
CA LEU A 158 7.15 -14.27 -11.38
C LEU A 158 6.01 -15.12 -11.96
N ASN A 159 5.13 -14.51 -12.75
CA ASN A 159 3.95 -15.15 -13.36
C ASN A 159 2.98 -15.78 -12.36
N LEU A 160 2.89 -15.24 -11.15
CA LEU A 160 1.93 -15.67 -10.14
C LEU A 160 0.54 -15.07 -10.45
N ASP A 161 -0.49 -15.70 -9.88
CA ASP A 161 -1.89 -15.28 -10.09
C ASP A 161 -2.45 -14.47 -8.93
N GLU A 162 -1.69 -14.35 -7.83
CA GLU A 162 -2.14 -13.63 -6.66
C GLU A 162 -1.00 -13.04 -5.83
N VAL A 163 -1.36 -12.02 -5.03
CA VAL A 163 -0.50 -11.38 -4.05
C VAL A 163 -1.30 -11.09 -2.78
N TYR A 164 -0.65 -11.19 -1.62
CA TYR A 164 -1.23 -10.88 -0.32
C TYR A 164 -0.62 -9.59 0.22
N ILE A 165 -1.47 -8.63 0.57
CA ILE A 165 -1.05 -7.35 1.14
C ILE A 165 -1.62 -7.24 2.55
N TYR A 166 -0.73 -7.21 3.53
CA TYR A 166 -1.04 -7.14 4.94
C TYR A 166 -0.88 -5.72 5.47
N SER A 167 -1.88 -5.25 6.18
CA SER A 167 -1.89 -3.96 6.87
C SER A 167 -2.45 -4.09 8.29
N ASP A 168 -2.63 -2.97 8.99
CA ASP A 168 -3.29 -2.90 10.30
C ASP A 168 -4.82 -3.03 10.21
N VAL A 169 -5.38 -2.88 9.01
CA VAL A 169 -6.81 -3.09 8.72
C VAL A 169 -7.01 -4.32 7.85
N CYS A 170 -8.15 -4.99 7.99
CA CYS A 170 -8.39 -6.25 7.30
C CYS A 170 -8.75 -6.12 5.81
N GLY A 171 -9.05 -4.92 5.32
CA GLY A 171 -9.43 -4.72 3.92
C GLY A 171 -10.10 -3.38 3.67
N ILE A 172 -10.91 -3.32 2.62
CA ILE A 172 -11.70 -2.16 2.21
C ILE A 172 -13.05 -2.19 2.91
N PHE A 173 -13.47 -1.04 3.40
CA PHE A 173 -14.79 -0.87 4.02
C PHE A 173 -15.68 0.03 3.15
N THR A 174 -16.97 -0.04 3.36
CA THR A 174 -17.94 0.86 2.69
C THR A 174 -17.77 2.32 3.08
N GLY A 175 -17.05 2.60 4.14
CA GLY A 175 -16.62 3.92 4.62
C GLY A 175 -15.52 3.73 5.66
N ASP A 176 -14.85 4.81 6.11
CA ASP A 176 -13.79 4.69 7.11
C ASP A 176 -14.40 4.35 8.50
N PRO A 177 -14.08 3.17 9.08
CA PRO A 177 -14.64 2.73 10.37
C PRO A 177 -14.31 3.65 11.54
N LYS A 178 -13.33 4.56 11.39
CA LYS A 178 -12.99 5.55 12.42
C LYS A 178 -14.05 6.64 12.55
N TYR A 179 -14.79 6.90 11.47
CA TYR A 179 -15.76 7.99 11.39
C TYR A 179 -17.18 7.47 11.15
N ILE A 180 -17.31 6.27 10.58
CA ILE A 180 -18.61 5.68 10.21
C ILE A 180 -18.79 4.38 10.96
N ASN A 181 -19.60 4.41 12.03
CA ASN A 181 -19.87 3.24 12.87
C ASN A 181 -20.51 2.06 12.12
N GLU A 182 -21.24 2.35 11.03
CA GLU A 182 -21.93 1.37 10.20
C GLU A 182 -21.09 0.86 9.03
N ALA A 183 -19.81 1.30 8.95
CA ALA A 183 -18.91 0.85 7.89
C ALA A 183 -18.74 -0.68 7.92
N ARG A 184 -18.97 -1.32 6.78
CA ARG A 184 -18.92 -2.77 6.62
C ARG A 184 -17.75 -3.17 5.74
N LEU A 185 -17.09 -4.27 6.11
CA LEU A 185 -16.01 -4.84 5.31
C LEU A 185 -16.56 -5.34 3.97
N ILE A 186 -15.96 -4.88 2.89
CA ILE A 186 -16.21 -5.34 1.52
C ILE A 186 -15.35 -6.58 1.30
N LYS A 187 -15.97 -7.76 1.23
CA LYS A 187 -15.25 -9.03 1.04
C LYS A 187 -14.68 -9.19 -0.37
N HIS A 188 -15.35 -8.59 -1.37
CA HIS A 188 -14.97 -8.67 -2.77
C HIS A 188 -15.27 -7.35 -3.47
N ILE A 189 -14.32 -6.87 -4.29
CA ILE A 189 -14.46 -5.66 -5.10
C ILE A 189 -13.73 -5.84 -6.45
N GLY A 190 -14.36 -5.34 -7.51
CA GLY A 190 -13.74 -5.34 -8.83
C GLY A 190 -12.63 -4.31 -8.97
N TYR A 191 -11.63 -4.59 -9.82
CA TYR A 191 -10.53 -3.65 -10.08
C TYR A 191 -11.00 -2.27 -10.51
N ARG A 192 -12.03 -2.17 -11.34
CA ARG A 192 -12.55 -0.88 -11.82
C ARG A 192 -13.00 0.00 -10.67
N GLN A 193 -13.80 -0.57 -9.78
CA GLN A 193 -14.29 0.14 -8.61
C GLN A 193 -13.16 0.44 -7.60
N ALA A 194 -12.23 -0.50 -7.37
CA ALA A 194 -11.07 -0.27 -6.51
C ALA A 194 -10.16 0.85 -7.04
N LEU A 195 -9.95 0.93 -8.36
CA LEU A 195 -9.21 2.00 -9.02
C LEU A 195 -9.91 3.35 -8.86
N ASP A 196 -11.21 3.36 -8.94
CA ASP A 196 -12.01 4.57 -8.77
C ASP A 196 -11.90 5.10 -7.34
N LEU A 197 -12.05 4.24 -6.34
CA LEU A 197 -11.81 4.58 -4.94
C LEU A 197 -10.39 5.12 -4.69
N ALA A 198 -9.37 4.50 -5.30
CA ALA A 198 -7.98 4.94 -5.13
C ALA A 198 -7.71 6.31 -5.78
N LYS A 199 -8.41 6.68 -6.86
CA LYS A 199 -8.36 8.02 -7.45
C LYS A 199 -8.90 9.09 -6.49
N HIS A 200 -9.93 8.75 -5.73
CA HIS A 200 -10.55 9.61 -4.72
C HIS A 200 -9.83 9.52 -3.35
N LYS A 201 -8.52 9.19 -3.37
CA LYS A 201 -7.62 9.17 -2.21
C LYS A 201 -8.05 8.24 -1.06
N ALA A 202 -8.96 7.30 -1.31
CA ALA A 202 -9.24 6.26 -0.35
C ALA A 202 -7.95 5.49 -0.01
N ARG A 203 -7.56 5.47 1.28
CA ARG A 203 -6.30 4.88 1.76
C ARG A 203 -6.36 3.36 1.83
N ILE A 204 -6.50 2.71 0.68
CA ILE A 204 -6.71 1.27 0.59
C ILE A 204 -5.42 0.56 0.16
N ILE A 205 -5.01 0.87 -1.05
CA ILE A 205 -3.82 0.35 -1.75
C ILE A 205 -3.44 1.40 -2.79
N CYS A 206 -2.16 1.53 -3.10
CA CYS A 206 -1.74 2.55 -4.06
C CYS A 206 -2.29 2.27 -5.47
N TYR A 207 -2.67 3.33 -6.16
CA TYR A 207 -3.25 3.28 -7.51
C TYR A 207 -2.38 2.49 -8.50
N LYS A 208 -1.04 2.65 -8.43
CA LYS A 208 -0.11 1.93 -9.29
C LYS A 208 -0.15 0.42 -9.08
N ALA A 209 -0.36 -0.05 -7.85
CA ALA A 209 -0.50 -1.49 -7.55
C ALA A 209 -1.76 -2.06 -8.21
N LEU A 210 -2.89 -1.35 -8.09
CA LEU A 210 -4.14 -1.74 -8.74
C LEU A 210 -4.00 -1.77 -10.25
N MET A 211 -3.44 -0.72 -10.85
CA MET A 211 -3.18 -0.67 -12.29
C MET A 211 -2.25 -1.78 -12.76
N GLU A 212 -1.25 -2.14 -11.96
CA GLU A 212 -0.33 -3.22 -12.28
C GLU A 212 -1.02 -4.58 -12.21
N GLY A 213 -1.84 -4.82 -11.18
CA GLY A 213 -2.64 -6.05 -11.06
C GLY A 213 -3.66 -6.20 -12.18
N TYR A 214 -4.36 -5.10 -12.52
CA TYR A 214 -5.37 -5.07 -13.58
C TYR A 214 -4.85 -5.50 -14.96
N LYS A 215 -3.55 -5.31 -15.24
CA LYS A 215 -2.94 -5.69 -16.53
C LYS A 215 -2.87 -7.21 -16.79
N LYS A 216 -2.99 -8.05 -15.77
CA LYS A 216 -2.98 -9.50 -15.92
C LYS A 216 -4.38 -10.04 -15.64
N ASP A 217 -5.02 -10.58 -16.66
CA ASP A 217 -6.32 -11.21 -16.50
C ASP A 217 -6.29 -12.33 -15.45
N GLY A 218 -7.34 -12.41 -14.64
CA GLY A 218 -7.44 -13.37 -13.53
C GLY A 218 -6.54 -13.09 -12.32
N PHE A 219 -5.69 -12.03 -12.35
CA PHE A 219 -4.83 -11.69 -11.21
C PHE A 219 -5.65 -11.21 -10.01
N LYS A 220 -5.24 -11.63 -8.81
CA LYS A 220 -5.94 -11.36 -7.55
C LYS A 220 -5.05 -10.61 -6.58
N ILE A 221 -5.58 -9.54 -5.98
CA ILE A 221 -4.96 -8.89 -4.82
C ILE A 221 -5.80 -9.22 -3.59
N LYS A 222 -5.18 -9.80 -2.56
CA LYS A 222 -5.84 -10.16 -1.31
C LYS A 222 -5.35 -9.24 -0.21
N LEU A 223 -6.22 -8.36 0.26
CA LEU A 223 -5.94 -7.49 1.40
C LEU A 223 -6.29 -8.25 2.69
N ARG A 224 -5.40 -8.20 3.67
CA ARG A 224 -5.51 -8.91 4.94
C ARG A 224 -4.99 -8.05 6.10
N SER A 225 -5.41 -8.38 7.32
CA SER A 225 -4.75 -7.87 8.51
C SER A 225 -3.65 -8.82 8.97
N PHE A 226 -2.49 -8.29 9.34
CA PHE A 226 -1.45 -9.12 9.98
C PHE A 226 -1.82 -9.54 11.41
N LYS A 227 -2.88 -8.97 11.98
CA LYS A 227 -3.44 -9.34 13.30
C LYS A 227 -4.41 -10.52 13.21
N ASP A 228 -5.13 -10.61 12.10
CA ASP A 228 -6.08 -11.69 11.80
C ASP A 228 -6.22 -11.80 10.27
N ASP A 229 -5.63 -12.84 9.67
CA ASP A 229 -5.57 -13.03 8.23
C ASP A 229 -6.76 -13.80 7.64
N ARG A 230 -7.70 -14.25 8.49
CA ARG A 230 -8.85 -15.07 8.06
C ARG A 230 -9.86 -14.29 7.22
N ILE A 231 -10.00 -12.99 7.48
CA ILE A 231 -10.99 -12.13 6.84
C ILE A 231 -10.27 -10.98 6.12
N GLY A 232 -10.78 -10.59 4.95
CA GLY A 232 -10.22 -9.47 4.20
C GLY A 232 -10.99 -9.18 2.92
N THR A 233 -10.38 -8.39 2.05
CA THR A 233 -10.94 -8.04 0.75
C THR A 233 -10.19 -8.74 -0.38
N LEU A 234 -10.93 -9.35 -1.29
CA LEU A 234 -10.43 -9.84 -2.57
C LEU A 234 -10.67 -8.77 -3.64
N ILE A 235 -9.62 -8.39 -4.37
CA ILE A 235 -9.73 -7.54 -5.57
C ILE A 235 -9.41 -8.40 -6.79
N ASN A 236 -10.29 -8.45 -7.76
CA ASN A 236 -10.11 -9.19 -9.01
C ASN A 236 -10.82 -8.49 -10.19
N HIS A 237 -10.99 -9.19 -11.33
CA HIS A 237 -11.59 -8.61 -12.54
C HIS A 237 -13.13 -8.72 -12.59
N ASP A 238 -13.75 -9.38 -11.61
CA ASP A 238 -15.21 -9.46 -11.57
C ASP A 238 -15.79 -8.07 -11.30
N ASP A 239 -16.75 -7.65 -12.09
CA ASP A 239 -17.41 -6.37 -11.89
C ASP A 239 -18.26 -6.41 -10.63
N THR A 240 -18.12 -5.36 -9.81
CA THR A 240 -18.92 -5.16 -8.61
C THR A 240 -19.56 -3.77 -8.65
N ASN A 241 -20.74 -3.65 -8.08
CA ASN A 241 -21.42 -2.37 -7.91
C ASN A 241 -21.77 -2.21 -6.42
N ILE A 242 -20.79 -1.82 -5.63
CA ILE A 242 -20.93 -1.65 -4.18
C ILE A 242 -20.95 -0.16 -3.90
N ARG A 243 -21.94 0.31 -3.16
CA ARG A 243 -21.95 1.69 -2.66
C ARG A 243 -20.85 1.85 -1.63
N THR A 244 -19.94 2.79 -1.90
CA THR A 244 -18.81 3.11 -1.04
C THR A 244 -18.73 4.61 -0.81
N MET A 245 -18.24 5.00 0.34
CA MET A 245 -17.96 6.39 0.68
C MET A 245 -16.46 6.52 0.99
N SER A 246 -15.77 7.42 0.30
CA SER A 246 -14.42 7.82 0.66
C SER A 246 -14.46 9.17 1.35
N ILE A 247 -13.75 9.30 2.48
CA ILE A 247 -13.54 10.58 3.14
C ILE A 247 -12.14 11.05 2.76
N ASP A 248 -12.06 12.11 1.97
CA ASP A 248 -10.82 12.89 1.85
C ASP A 248 -10.83 13.93 2.96
N PHE A 249 -9.77 14.03 3.76
CA PHE A 249 -9.65 15.01 4.83
C PHE A 249 -9.63 16.47 4.33
N ASN A 250 -9.50 16.66 3.02
CA ASN A 250 -9.61 17.97 2.39
C ASN A 250 -11.02 18.26 1.87
N TYR A 251 -12.00 17.34 2.06
CA TYR A 251 -13.37 17.51 1.64
C TYR A 251 -14.31 17.20 2.79
N TRP A 252 -15.35 17.99 2.93
CA TRP A 252 -16.48 17.74 3.80
C TRP A 252 -17.65 17.27 2.96
N LEU A 253 -18.33 16.21 3.39
CA LEU A 253 -19.59 15.79 2.82
C LEU A 253 -20.69 16.61 3.47
N ILE A 254 -21.42 17.35 2.65
CA ILE A 254 -22.52 18.19 3.11
C ILE A 254 -23.80 17.66 2.49
N ARG A 255 -24.81 17.47 3.34
CA ARG A 255 -26.18 17.24 2.93
C ARG A 255 -27.01 18.43 3.35
N PHE A 256 -27.74 18.99 2.41
CA PHE A 256 -28.70 20.03 2.69
C PHE A 256 -30.05 19.41 3.03
N GLU A 257 -30.75 19.98 4.03
CA GLU A 257 -32.10 19.52 4.40
C GLU A 257 -33.13 19.87 3.33
N GLU A 258 -32.84 20.86 2.48
CA GLU A 258 -33.68 21.27 1.34
C GLU A 258 -32.88 21.19 0.03
N THR A 259 -33.57 20.95 -1.08
CA THR A 259 -32.97 20.93 -2.41
C THR A 259 -32.43 22.31 -2.76
N ILE A 260 -31.09 22.43 -2.93
CA ILE A 260 -30.44 23.68 -3.35
C ILE A 260 -30.15 23.67 -4.85
N ALA A 261 -30.20 24.83 -5.49
CA ALA A 261 -29.77 24.96 -6.87
C ALA A 261 -28.23 24.98 -6.92
N LYS A 262 -27.61 24.04 -7.63
CA LYS A 262 -26.15 23.93 -7.80
C LYS A 262 -25.52 25.20 -8.36
N SER A 263 -26.28 25.99 -9.14
CA SER A 263 -25.86 27.28 -9.68
C SER A 263 -25.47 28.29 -8.61
N ASP A 264 -25.96 28.14 -7.38
CA ASP A 264 -25.77 29.09 -6.29
C ASP A 264 -24.44 28.87 -5.56
N TYR A 265 -23.85 27.66 -5.73
CA TYR A 265 -22.63 27.23 -5.04
C TYR A 265 -21.65 26.55 -5.97
N SER A 266 -20.94 27.36 -6.77
CA SER A 266 -19.99 26.86 -7.80
C SER A 266 -18.78 26.07 -7.25
N PHE A 267 -18.55 26.11 -5.94
CA PHE A 267 -17.49 25.39 -5.24
C PHE A 267 -17.92 24.01 -4.71
N LEU A 268 -19.20 23.65 -4.84
CA LEU A 268 -19.68 22.33 -4.47
C LEU A 268 -19.42 21.31 -5.61
N HIS A 269 -18.88 20.17 -5.26
CA HIS A 269 -18.67 19.06 -6.19
C HIS A 269 -19.76 18.01 -6.01
N ASP A 270 -20.35 17.54 -7.11
CA ASP A 270 -21.37 16.50 -7.07
C ASP A 270 -20.86 15.24 -6.38
N CYS A 271 -21.62 14.75 -5.44
CA CYS A 271 -21.57 13.43 -4.89
C CYS A 271 -22.85 12.66 -5.26
N PHE A 272 -23.10 11.51 -4.68
CA PHE A 272 -24.28 10.72 -5.03
C PHE A 272 -25.56 11.27 -4.36
N ASP A 273 -26.64 11.25 -5.10
CA ASP A 273 -27.96 11.75 -4.70
C ASP A 273 -27.89 13.23 -4.26
N ASP A 274 -28.41 13.72 -3.21
CA ASP A 274 -28.42 15.12 -2.77
C ASP A 274 -27.22 15.50 -1.89
N ASP A 275 -26.13 14.75 -1.95
CA ASP A 275 -24.90 15.01 -1.18
C ASP A 275 -23.86 15.76 -2.03
N TYR A 276 -23.15 16.71 -1.44
CA TYR A 276 -22.12 17.52 -2.08
C TYR A 276 -20.80 17.44 -1.33
N LEU A 277 -19.69 17.52 -2.08
CA LEU A 277 -18.35 17.61 -1.52
C LEU A 277 -17.88 19.06 -1.57
N ILE A 278 -17.32 19.52 -0.47
CA ILE A 278 -16.70 20.85 -0.35
C ILE A 278 -15.25 20.72 0.12
N PHE A 279 -14.35 21.50 -0.45
CA PHE A 279 -12.99 21.61 0.06
C PHE A 279 -12.99 22.30 1.43
N GLU A 280 -12.06 21.87 2.33
CA GLU A 280 -11.91 22.51 3.65
C GLU A 280 -11.65 24.02 3.55
N GLU A 281 -10.87 24.45 2.53
CA GLU A 281 -10.60 25.87 2.25
C GLU A 281 -11.83 26.67 1.80
N ASP A 282 -12.87 25.99 1.29
CA ASP A 282 -14.11 26.59 0.83
C ASP A 282 -15.23 26.56 1.90
N LEU A 283 -15.00 25.85 3.02
CA LEU A 283 -15.99 25.71 4.11
C LEU A 283 -16.41 27.06 4.69
N ALA A 284 -15.46 27.99 4.83
CA ALA A 284 -15.72 29.35 5.32
C ALA A 284 -16.65 30.16 4.40
N LYS A 285 -16.76 29.81 3.11
CA LYS A 285 -17.69 30.43 2.17
C LYS A 285 -19.14 30.04 2.46
N LEU A 286 -19.37 28.79 2.89
CA LEU A 286 -20.68 28.33 3.33
C LEU A 286 -21.15 29.03 4.61
N GLU A 287 -20.26 29.18 5.61
CA GLU A 287 -20.61 29.82 6.88
C GLU A 287 -21.03 31.29 6.70
N THR A 288 -20.46 31.99 5.73
CA THR A 288 -20.85 33.37 5.42
C THR A 288 -22.22 33.51 4.77
N ASP A 289 -22.70 32.46 4.06
CA ASP A 289 -24.03 32.48 3.43
C ASP A 289 -25.13 31.99 4.38
N TYR A 290 -24.84 31.12 5.35
CA TYR A 290 -25.78 30.66 6.39
C TYR A 290 -26.23 31.80 7.36
N THR A 291 -25.46 32.86 7.48
CA THR A 291 -25.81 34.01 8.30
C THR A 291 -26.79 34.98 7.59
N LYS A 292 -27.18 34.69 6.33
CA LYS A 292 -28.12 35.47 5.54
C LYS A 292 -29.49 34.84 5.35
N ILE A 293 -29.70 33.61 5.87
CA ILE A 293 -30.98 32.93 5.97
C ILE A 293 -31.42 32.93 7.44
#